data_ecf2b1c192580b3b1e076db0783ce484
#
_entry.id   ecf2b1c192580b3b1e076db0783ce484
#
_cell.length_a   1.000
_cell.length_b   1.000
_cell.length_c   1.000
_cell.angle_alpha   90.00
_cell.angle_beta   90.00
_cell.angle_gamma   90.00
#
_symmetry.space_group_name_H-M   'P 1'
#
loop_
_entity.id
_entity.type
_entity.pdbx_description
1 polymer ?
#
loop_
_entity_poly.entity_id
_entity_poly.type
_entity_poly.pdbx_seq_one_letter_code
_entity_poly.pdbx_strand_id
1 'polypeptide(L)'
;MPVLSSRNEKGRFEFEKNQTILEVSLENELSHLHVCGGHGRCSTCRVQVLDGLENCENRNAIEQAMSEKLDFPDDVRLACQTKLKGDVTIRRLLNGMEDIKFAKSAIEQSGPIGSNKDVAILFADIENFTPLSERMASFDVMYLLNKYFDFAGDIVMSNGGAMNNYIGDAFLAVFGLDDTGDETFRAVKAGIEIQSRLNEFSAQVEEDFDELFKVRIGIHYGEVIVGMLGCRGTERLSVIGDTVNMAARAEAANKDADTDMLITEMAYSQVEGRVEVEDFIRMKLKGTSERTTLYEIKSVIGDSLAKENTQQKIIGGIVWH
;
A
#
# COMPACT_ATOMS: atom_id res chain seq x y z
N MET A 1 42.78 18.24 -2.47
CA MET A 1 41.57 17.38 -2.53
C MET A 1 40.48 18.20 -3.19
N PRO A 2 39.55 17.59 -3.92
CA PRO A 2 38.41 18.32 -4.48
C PRO A 2 37.49 18.84 -3.36
N VAL A 3 36.69 19.87 -3.67
CA VAL A 3 35.94 20.63 -2.67
C VAL A 3 34.47 20.71 -3.05
N LEU A 4 33.60 20.34 -2.11
CA LEU A 4 32.17 20.63 -2.15
C LEU A 4 31.88 21.96 -1.46
N SER A 5 31.27 22.90 -2.17
CA SER A 5 30.83 24.18 -1.61
C SER A 5 29.28 24.20 -1.53
N SER A 6 28.74 24.63 -0.39
CA SER A 6 27.30 24.81 -0.22
C SER A 6 26.93 26.28 -0.17
N ARG A 7 25.94 26.72 -0.95
CA ARG A 7 25.43 28.10 -0.92
C ARG A 7 24.55 28.37 0.30
N ASN A 8 24.00 27.32 0.90
CA ASN A 8 23.13 27.42 2.07
C ASN A 8 23.92 27.63 3.37
N GLU A 9 25.17 27.13 3.40
CA GLU A 9 26.08 27.26 4.53
C GLU A 9 27.41 27.82 4.02
N LYS A 10 28.02 28.70 4.83
CA LYS A 10 29.35 29.19 4.52
C LYS A 10 30.38 28.11 4.87
N GLY A 11 30.74 27.28 3.86
CA GLY A 11 31.73 26.22 4.07
C GLY A 11 32.27 25.67 2.76
N ARG A 12 33.51 25.20 2.81
CA ARG A 12 34.17 24.43 1.75
C ARG A 12 34.61 23.12 2.38
N PHE A 13 34.17 22.01 1.82
CA PHE A 13 34.34 20.69 2.41
C PHE A 13 35.17 19.84 1.47
N GLU A 14 36.39 19.50 1.91
CA GLU A 14 37.25 18.59 1.18
C GLU A 14 36.64 17.16 1.22
N PHE A 15 36.77 16.44 0.11
CA PHE A 15 36.25 15.09 0.01
C PHE A 15 37.15 14.15 -0.81
N GLU A 16 36.93 12.86 -0.67
CA GLU A 16 37.59 11.84 -1.50
C GLU A 16 36.81 11.61 -2.79
N LYS A 17 37.53 11.32 -3.89
CA LYS A 17 36.85 11.03 -5.18
C LYS A 17 35.90 9.85 -5.04
N ASN A 18 34.78 9.92 -5.76
CA ASN A 18 33.69 8.96 -5.81
C ASN A 18 32.76 8.94 -4.59
N GLN A 19 32.92 9.82 -3.62
CA GLN A 19 31.90 10.06 -2.60
C GLN A 19 30.68 10.73 -3.25
N THR A 20 29.48 10.40 -2.75
CA THR A 20 28.24 11.09 -3.13
C THR A 20 28.15 12.45 -2.41
N ILE A 21 27.38 13.37 -2.99
CA ILE A 21 27.10 14.67 -2.35
C ILE A 21 26.52 14.48 -0.95
N LEU A 22 25.69 13.47 -0.75
CA LEU A 22 25.07 13.16 0.55
C LEU A 22 26.12 12.68 1.57
N GLU A 23 27.01 11.75 1.20
CA GLU A 23 28.09 11.27 2.07
C GLU A 23 28.98 12.42 2.53
N VAL A 24 29.47 13.26 1.61
CA VAL A 24 30.26 14.45 1.94
C VAL A 24 29.49 15.39 2.89
N SER A 25 28.19 15.58 2.65
CA SER A 25 27.37 16.42 3.52
C SER A 25 27.24 15.86 4.93
N LEU A 26 27.02 14.56 5.08
CA LEU A 26 26.81 13.91 6.38
C LEU A 26 28.13 13.83 7.18
N GLU A 27 29.27 13.53 6.55
CA GLU A 27 30.57 13.49 7.17
C GLU A 27 31.01 14.87 7.72
N ASN A 28 30.50 15.93 7.08
CA ASN A 28 30.80 17.31 7.52
C ASN A 28 29.65 17.92 8.34
N GLU A 29 28.80 17.08 8.93
CA GLU A 29 27.68 17.48 9.81
C GLU A 29 26.68 18.46 9.18
N LEU A 30 26.64 18.52 7.84
CA LEU A 30 25.63 19.31 7.14
C LEU A 30 24.26 18.66 7.28
N SER A 31 23.30 19.44 7.73
CA SER A 31 21.91 18.97 7.82
C SER A 31 21.34 18.77 6.41
N HIS A 32 21.44 17.58 5.86
CA HIS A 32 20.93 17.22 4.53
C HIS A 32 19.76 16.25 4.65
N LEU A 33 18.57 16.70 4.21
CA LEU A 33 17.35 15.89 4.29
C LEU A 33 17.44 14.69 3.33
N HIS A 34 17.19 13.47 3.82
CA HIS A 34 17.28 12.22 3.03
C HIS A 34 16.34 11.15 3.58
N VAL A 35 15.05 11.41 3.46
CA VAL A 35 13.95 10.65 4.09
C VAL A 35 13.97 9.15 3.79
N CYS A 36 14.44 8.73 2.63
CA CYS A 36 14.57 7.31 2.28
C CYS A 36 15.89 6.66 2.75
N GLY A 37 16.70 7.32 3.58
CA GLY A 37 17.99 6.79 4.04
C GLY A 37 19.08 6.77 2.95
N GLY A 38 18.95 7.52 1.87
CA GLY A 38 19.96 7.57 0.79
C GLY A 38 19.76 6.56 -0.34
N HIS A 39 18.62 5.85 -0.38
CA HIS A 39 18.36 4.77 -1.35
C HIS A 39 17.79 5.25 -2.71
N GLY A 40 17.77 6.56 -3.00
CA GLY A 40 17.24 7.10 -4.27
C GLY A 40 15.73 6.94 -4.46
N ARG A 41 14.97 6.60 -3.40
CA ARG A 41 13.51 6.34 -3.43
C ARG A 41 12.66 7.57 -3.15
N CYS A 42 13.27 8.70 -2.83
CA CYS A 42 12.61 9.99 -2.63
C CYS A 42 13.40 11.11 -3.27
N SER A 43 12.81 12.30 -3.34
CA SER A 43 13.46 13.49 -3.88
C SER A 43 13.90 14.49 -2.80
N THR A 44 13.87 14.10 -1.52
CA THR A 44 14.14 15.03 -0.42
C THR A 44 15.59 15.46 -0.31
N CYS A 45 16.53 14.65 -0.82
CA CYS A 45 17.96 15.00 -0.86
C CYS A 45 18.36 15.79 -2.12
N ARG A 46 17.40 16.28 -2.92
CA ARG A 46 17.73 16.97 -4.17
C ARG A 46 18.48 18.28 -3.93
N VAL A 47 19.46 18.49 -4.77
CA VAL A 47 20.29 19.70 -4.83
C VAL A 47 20.24 20.28 -6.24
N GLN A 48 20.44 21.59 -6.34
CA GLN A 48 20.80 22.23 -7.60
C GLN A 48 22.33 22.40 -7.62
N VAL A 49 22.96 21.90 -8.67
CA VAL A 49 24.37 22.13 -8.95
C VAL A 49 24.49 23.50 -9.62
N LEU A 50 25.15 24.43 -8.94
CA LEU A 50 25.32 25.80 -9.39
C LEU A 50 26.58 26.00 -10.24
N ASP A 51 27.59 25.17 -9.98
CA ASP A 51 28.87 25.18 -10.67
C ASP A 51 29.55 23.81 -10.54
N GLY A 52 30.28 23.35 -11.56
CA GLY A 52 30.95 22.06 -11.57
C GLY A 52 30.05 20.87 -11.92
N LEU A 53 28.99 21.04 -12.70
CA LEU A 53 28.12 19.92 -13.13
C LEU A 53 28.91 18.85 -13.88
N GLU A 54 29.91 19.21 -14.65
CA GLU A 54 30.85 18.33 -15.36
C GLU A 54 31.71 17.47 -14.40
N ASN A 55 31.83 17.88 -13.15
CA ASN A 55 32.51 17.15 -12.08
C ASN A 55 31.59 16.19 -11.33
N CYS A 56 30.31 16.14 -11.68
CA CYS A 56 29.36 15.14 -11.22
C CYS A 56 29.36 13.92 -12.17
N GLU A 57 29.22 12.71 -11.65
CA GLU A 57 28.94 11.57 -12.52
C GLU A 57 27.58 11.72 -13.22
N ASN A 58 27.45 11.08 -14.37
CA ASN A 58 26.16 11.00 -15.04
C ASN A 58 25.12 10.35 -14.12
N ARG A 59 23.83 10.70 -14.30
CA ARG A 59 22.75 10.06 -13.55
C ARG A 59 22.82 8.56 -13.74
N ASN A 60 22.81 7.82 -12.63
CA ASN A 60 22.64 6.37 -12.67
C ASN A 60 21.15 6.03 -12.97
N ALA A 61 20.82 4.74 -13.17
CA ALA A 61 19.48 4.32 -13.52
C ALA A 61 18.41 4.75 -12.50
N ILE A 62 18.75 4.75 -11.20
CA ILE A 62 17.82 5.14 -10.12
C ILE A 62 17.54 6.64 -10.18
N GLU A 63 18.60 7.45 -10.30
CA GLU A 63 18.46 8.90 -10.40
C GLU A 63 17.76 9.32 -11.69
N GLN A 64 18.05 8.64 -12.80
CA GLN A 64 17.44 8.89 -14.08
C GLN A 64 15.94 8.64 -14.04
N ALA A 65 15.50 7.51 -13.51
CA ALA A 65 14.07 7.18 -13.35
C ALA A 65 13.33 8.22 -12.48
N MET A 66 13.97 8.67 -11.38
CA MET A 66 13.38 9.72 -10.52
C MET A 66 13.32 11.06 -11.24
N SER A 67 14.37 11.40 -12.01
CA SER A 67 14.44 12.63 -12.79
C SER A 67 13.34 12.69 -13.87
N GLU A 68 13.12 11.62 -14.59
CA GLU A 68 12.05 11.50 -15.61
C GLU A 68 10.67 11.58 -14.96
N LYS A 69 10.46 10.90 -13.83
CA LYS A 69 9.18 10.91 -13.09
C LYS A 69 8.80 12.29 -12.58
N LEU A 70 9.78 13.11 -12.18
CA LEU A 70 9.57 14.42 -11.54
C LEU A 70 9.98 15.61 -12.43
N ASP A 71 10.35 15.35 -13.68
CA ASP A 71 10.78 16.35 -14.67
C ASP A 71 11.90 17.26 -14.12
N PHE A 72 12.99 16.64 -13.63
CA PHE A 72 14.11 17.40 -13.10
C PHE A 72 14.95 18.05 -14.23
N PRO A 73 15.28 19.34 -14.11
CA PRO A 73 16.32 19.95 -14.94
C PRO A 73 17.66 19.23 -14.80
N ASP A 74 18.56 19.41 -15.77
CA ASP A 74 19.87 18.72 -15.78
C ASP A 74 20.76 19.07 -14.60
N ASP A 75 20.63 20.28 -14.08
CA ASP A 75 21.36 20.80 -12.93
C ASP A 75 20.74 20.39 -11.57
N VAL A 76 19.57 19.75 -11.58
CA VAL A 76 18.94 19.21 -10.35
C VAL A 76 19.29 17.74 -10.21
N ARG A 77 19.97 17.42 -9.10
CA ARG A 77 20.55 16.09 -8.85
C ARG A 77 20.09 15.52 -7.51
N LEU A 78 20.08 14.20 -7.39
CA LEU A 78 19.88 13.51 -6.11
C LEU A 78 21.21 13.37 -5.38
N ALA A 79 21.40 14.08 -4.28
CA ALA A 79 22.65 14.06 -3.52
C ALA A 79 23.11 12.65 -3.10
N CYS A 80 22.19 11.73 -2.84
CA CYS A 80 22.50 10.36 -2.47
C CYS A 80 22.93 9.47 -3.64
N GLN A 81 22.74 9.90 -4.87
CA GLN A 81 23.08 9.12 -6.07
C GLN A 81 24.20 9.74 -6.88
N THR A 82 24.45 11.06 -6.69
CA THR A 82 25.44 11.82 -7.47
C THR A 82 26.81 11.73 -6.86
N LYS A 83 27.73 11.01 -7.52
CA LYS A 83 29.15 10.92 -7.15
C LYS A 83 29.94 12.07 -7.72
N LEU A 84 30.98 12.49 -6.97
CA LEU A 84 31.81 13.65 -7.26
C LEU A 84 33.18 13.26 -7.75
N LYS A 85 33.70 13.97 -8.78
CA LYS A 85 35.03 13.79 -9.39
C LYS A 85 35.93 14.99 -9.20
N GLY A 86 35.39 16.15 -8.93
CA GLY A 86 36.08 17.44 -8.82
C GLY A 86 35.28 18.47 -8.03
N ASP A 87 35.68 19.70 -8.06
CA ASP A 87 35.05 20.80 -7.32
C ASP A 87 33.62 21.03 -7.78
N VAL A 88 32.71 21.15 -6.85
CA VAL A 88 31.25 21.34 -7.12
C VAL A 88 30.69 22.34 -6.12
N THR A 89 29.83 23.23 -6.62
CA THR A 89 29.03 24.14 -5.80
C THR A 89 27.55 23.78 -5.89
N ILE A 90 26.92 23.54 -4.75
CA ILE A 90 25.51 23.15 -4.68
C ILE A 90 24.65 24.13 -3.91
N ARG A 91 23.36 24.08 -4.17
CA ARG A 91 22.28 24.63 -3.34
C ARG A 91 21.29 23.52 -3.00
N ARG A 92 21.10 23.24 -1.72
CA ARG A 92 20.03 22.33 -1.28
C ARG A 92 18.69 23.00 -1.53
N LEU A 93 17.75 22.24 -2.10
CA LEU A 93 16.42 22.76 -2.46
C LEU A 93 15.42 22.64 -1.32
N LEU A 94 15.67 21.73 -0.36
CA LEU A 94 14.86 21.55 0.85
C LEU A 94 15.73 21.88 2.08
N ASN A 95 15.38 22.97 2.78
CA ASN A 95 16.21 23.57 3.84
C ASN A 95 15.44 23.89 5.13
N GLY A 96 14.19 23.46 5.25
CA GLY A 96 13.39 23.75 6.45
C GLY A 96 14.03 23.14 7.69
N MET A 97 14.45 23.98 8.67
CA MET A 97 14.98 23.49 9.95
C MET A 97 13.94 22.64 10.71
N GLU A 98 12.65 22.93 10.52
CA GLU A 98 11.55 22.15 11.08
C GLU A 98 11.39 20.80 10.36
N ASP A 99 11.52 20.78 9.03
CA ASP A 99 11.48 19.55 8.23
C ASP A 99 12.62 18.61 8.57
N ILE A 100 13.82 19.16 8.83
CA ILE A 100 15.00 18.39 9.24
C ILE A 100 14.81 17.81 10.64
N LYS A 101 14.25 18.59 11.59
CA LYS A 101 13.95 18.11 12.94
C LYS A 101 12.87 17.02 12.91
N PHE A 102 11.84 17.22 12.11
CA PHE A 102 10.78 16.23 11.93
C PHE A 102 11.33 14.92 11.35
N ALA A 103 12.11 14.98 10.27
CA ALA A 103 12.70 13.80 9.66
C ALA A 103 13.69 13.09 10.58
N LYS A 104 14.56 13.82 11.30
CA LYS A 104 15.48 13.23 12.28
C LYS A 104 14.72 12.52 13.40
N SER A 105 13.72 13.15 13.99
CA SER A 105 12.94 12.53 15.07
C SER A 105 12.17 11.29 14.60
N ALA A 106 11.68 11.28 13.37
CA ALA A 106 11.00 10.14 12.78
C ALA A 106 11.97 8.97 12.49
N ILE A 107 13.17 9.27 11.97
CA ILE A 107 14.21 8.27 11.69
C ILE A 107 14.79 7.68 12.98
N GLU A 108 15.00 8.50 14.01
CA GLU A 108 15.53 8.06 15.31
C GLU A 108 14.54 7.17 16.08
N GLN A 109 13.23 7.38 15.91
CA GLN A 109 12.19 6.63 16.61
C GLN A 109 11.72 5.37 15.87
N SER A 110 11.79 5.34 14.55
CA SER A 110 11.11 4.30 13.72
C SER A 110 12.01 3.69 12.66
N GLY A 111 13.26 4.09 12.56
CA GLY A 111 14.10 3.74 11.41
C GLY A 111 13.69 4.54 10.16
N PRO A 112 13.98 4.07 8.94
CA PRO A 112 13.55 4.78 7.72
C PRO A 112 12.04 5.00 7.74
N ILE A 113 11.59 6.19 7.33
CA ILE A 113 10.18 6.65 7.38
C ILE A 113 9.19 5.66 6.69
N GLY A 114 9.72 4.66 6.03
CA GLY A 114 8.97 3.56 5.44
C GLY A 114 9.88 2.58 4.73
N SER A 115 9.37 1.39 4.50
CA SER A 115 10.00 0.34 3.71
C SER A 115 9.11 -0.05 2.54
N ASN A 116 9.73 -0.39 1.40
CA ASN A 116 8.98 -0.99 0.29
C ASN A 116 8.68 -2.44 0.64
N LYS A 117 7.43 -2.84 0.43
CA LYS A 117 6.99 -4.23 0.52
C LYS A 117 6.05 -4.55 -0.64
N ASP A 118 6.16 -5.77 -1.14
CA ASP A 118 5.15 -6.33 -2.03
C ASP A 118 4.05 -6.94 -1.15
N VAL A 119 2.81 -6.51 -1.39
CA VAL A 119 1.65 -6.89 -0.56
C VAL A 119 0.43 -7.13 -1.43
N ALA A 120 -0.52 -7.91 -0.92
CA ALA A 120 -1.87 -7.93 -1.46
C ALA A 120 -2.76 -7.00 -0.64
N ILE A 121 -3.48 -6.13 -1.33
CA ILE A 121 -4.48 -5.22 -0.77
C ILE A 121 -5.86 -5.78 -1.08
N LEU A 122 -6.67 -5.96 -0.05
CA LEU A 122 -8.10 -6.22 -0.15
C LEU A 122 -8.85 -4.96 0.25
N PHE A 123 -9.63 -4.42 -0.68
CA PHE A 123 -10.55 -3.31 -0.44
C PHE A 123 -11.98 -3.85 -0.49
N ALA A 124 -12.79 -3.53 0.51
CA ALA A 124 -14.19 -3.97 0.58
C ALA A 124 -15.09 -2.79 0.92
N ASP A 125 -16.22 -2.68 0.22
CA ASP A 125 -17.19 -1.60 0.35
C ASP A 125 -18.62 -2.12 0.31
N ILE A 126 -19.53 -1.52 1.09
CA ILE A 126 -20.95 -1.94 1.14
C ILE A 126 -21.69 -1.37 -0.08
N GLU A 127 -22.36 -2.24 -0.79
CA GLU A 127 -23.15 -1.84 -1.95
C GLU A 127 -24.33 -0.96 -1.53
N ASN A 128 -24.48 0.21 -2.19
CA ASN A 128 -25.58 1.14 -1.96
C ASN A 128 -25.74 1.57 -0.48
N PHE A 129 -24.63 1.73 0.25
CA PHE A 129 -24.66 2.10 1.66
C PHE A 129 -25.36 3.44 1.93
N THR A 130 -25.17 4.45 1.08
CA THR A 130 -25.83 5.77 1.28
C THR A 130 -27.35 5.65 1.33
N PRO A 131 -28.06 5.04 0.35
CA PRO A 131 -29.49 4.81 0.45
C PRO A 131 -29.89 3.93 1.65
N LEU A 132 -29.11 2.91 1.99
CA LEU A 132 -29.35 2.05 3.16
C LEU A 132 -29.33 2.89 4.45
N SER A 133 -28.30 3.70 4.64
CA SER A 133 -28.13 4.53 5.83
C SER A 133 -29.18 5.66 5.97
N GLU A 134 -29.77 6.10 4.86
CA GLU A 134 -30.87 7.07 4.86
C GLU A 134 -32.21 6.45 5.29
N ARG A 135 -32.43 5.15 5.03
CA ARG A 135 -33.66 4.45 5.42
C ARG A 135 -33.65 3.90 6.84
N MET A 136 -32.48 3.68 7.42
CA MET A 136 -32.30 3.10 8.74
C MET A 136 -32.05 4.14 9.83
N ALA A 137 -32.36 3.81 11.07
CA ALA A 137 -31.95 4.62 12.21
C ALA A 137 -30.42 4.56 12.37
N SER A 138 -29.78 5.70 12.72
CA SER A 138 -28.31 5.80 12.80
C SER A 138 -27.67 4.79 13.75
N PHE A 139 -28.36 4.40 14.82
CA PHE A 139 -27.88 3.39 15.77
C PHE A 139 -27.92 1.97 15.17
N ASP A 140 -28.91 1.68 14.35
CA ASP A 140 -29.02 0.37 13.65
C ASP A 140 -27.93 0.26 12.59
N VAL A 141 -27.66 1.33 11.83
CA VAL A 141 -26.55 1.40 10.89
C VAL A 141 -25.22 1.12 11.61
N MET A 142 -24.98 1.79 12.75
CA MET A 142 -23.76 1.58 13.54
C MET A 142 -23.65 0.13 14.06
N TYR A 143 -24.78 -0.46 14.47
CA TYR A 143 -24.83 -1.85 14.92
C TYR A 143 -24.47 -2.82 13.79
N LEU A 144 -25.05 -2.65 12.60
CA LEU A 144 -24.74 -3.49 11.43
C LEU A 144 -23.28 -3.35 10.98
N LEU A 145 -22.77 -2.12 10.91
CA LEU A 145 -21.36 -1.86 10.57
C LEU A 145 -20.41 -2.57 11.56
N ASN A 146 -20.67 -2.46 12.86
CA ASN A 146 -19.83 -3.12 13.86
C ASN A 146 -19.85 -4.65 13.73
N LYS A 147 -21.02 -5.25 13.51
CA LYS A 147 -21.14 -6.69 13.27
C LYS A 147 -20.38 -7.12 12.01
N TYR A 148 -20.54 -6.36 10.92
CA TYR A 148 -19.85 -6.62 9.66
C TYR A 148 -18.32 -6.53 9.83
N PHE A 149 -17.82 -5.44 10.41
CA PHE A 149 -16.38 -5.24 10.60
C PHE A 149 -15.78 -6.25 11.58
N ASP A 150 -16.52 -6.71 12.56
CA ASP A 150 -16.08 -7.72 13.53
C ASP A 150 -15.81 -9.05 12.82
N PHE A 151 -16.79 -9.64 12.13
CA PHE A 151 -16.56 -10.91 11.44
C PHE A 151 -15.59 -10.79 10.25
N ALA A 152 -15.61 -9.66 9.50
CA ALA A 152 -14.70 -9.46 8.39
C ALA A 152 -13.25 -9.30 8.91
N GLY A 153 -13.07 -8.59 10.02
CA GLY A 153 -11.77 -8.45 10.69
C GLY A 153 -11.23 -9.79 11.19
N ASP A 154 -12.07 -10.61 11.83
CA ASP A 154 -11.69 -11.95 12.28
C ASP A 154 -11.24 -12.84 11.11
N ILE A 155 -11.94 -12.80 9.97
CA ILE A 155 -11.58 -13.55 8.76
C ILE A 155 -10.25 -13.04 8.19
N VAL A 156 -10.07 -11.73 8.09
CA VAL A 156 -8.82 -11.13 7.61
C VAL A 156 -7.64 -11.57 8.49
N MET A 157 -7.78 -11.43 9.82
CA MET A 157 -6.71 -11.78 10.77
C MET A 157 -6.42 -13.29 10.79
N SER A 158 -7.43 -14.16 10.72
CA SER A 158 -7.24 -15.61 10.67
C SER A 158 -6.55 -16.09 9.39
N ASN A 159 -6.63 -15.32 8.31
CA ASN A 159 -5.88 -15.55 7.07
C ASN A 159 -4.52 -14.79 7.05
N GLY A 160 -4.05 -14.27 8.20
CA GLY A 160 -2.76 -13.59 8.32
C GLY A 160 -2.72 -12.21 7.66
N GLY A 161 -3.86 -11.57 7.47
CA GLY A 161 -3.99 -10.18 7.07
C GLY A 161 -4.04 -9.22 8.25
N ALA A 162 -3.91 -7.95 7.99
CA ALA A 162 -4.06 -6.86 8.96
C ALA A 162 -5.11 -5.86 8.48
N MET A 163 -6.06 -5.52 9.37
CA MET A 163 -6.99 -4.41 9.12
C MET A 163 -6.18 -3.11 9.21
N ASN A 164 -6.13 -2.36 8.11
CA ASN A 164 -5.30 -1.14 8.03
C ASN A 164 -6.13 0.13 8.25
N ASN A 165 -7.27 0.25 7.60
CA ASN A 165 -8.11 1.44 7.70
C ASN A 165 -9.59 1.13 7.49
N TYR A 166 -10.46 1.90 8.17
CA TYR A 166 -11.89 1.96 7.91
C TYR A 166 -12.22 3.32 7.29
N ILE A 167 -12.95 3.33 6.18
CA ILE A 167 -13.27 4.52 5.39
C ILE A 167 -14.79 4.58 5.20
N GLY A 168 -15.50 5.08 6.23
CA GLY A 168 -16.96 5.02 6.25
C GLY A 168 -17.46 3.58 6.39
N ASP A 169 -18.10 3.08 5.36
CA ASP A 169 -18.60 1.71 5.22
C ASP A 169 -17.61 0.74 4.54
N ALA A 170 -16.50 1.28 4.05
CA ALA A 170 -15.43 0.50 3.46
C ALA A 170 -14.33 0.15 4.45
N PHE A 171 -13.58 -0.92 4.18
CA PHE A 171 -12.32 -1.18 4.84
C PHE A 171 -11.21 -1.58 3.87
N LEU A 172 -9.99 -1.39 4.33
CA LEU A 172 -8.76 -1.81 3.67
C LEU A 172 -8.02 -2.80 4.55
N ALA A 173 -7.75 -3.98 4.01
CA ALA A 173 -6.90 -4.99 4.63
C ALA A 173 -5.63 -5.22 3.80
N VAL A 174 -4.54 -5.55 4.50
CA VAL A 174 -3.21 -5.75 3.91
C VAL A 174 -2.70 -7.13 4.29
N PHE A 175 -2.20 -7.88 3.32
CA PHE A 175 -1.57 -9.18 3.48
C PHE A 175 -0.12 -9.11 2.99
N GLY A 176 0.83 -9.68 3.72
CA GLY A 176 2.26 -9.64 3.39
C GLY A 176 3.08 -8.68 4.24
N LEU A 177 2.51 -8.14 5.34
CA LEU A 177 3.30 -7.35 6.31
C LEU A 177 4.23 -8.23 7.15
N ASP A 178 3.90 -9.49 7.31
CA ASP A 178 4.55 -10.51 8.15
C ASP A 178 5.66 -11.31 7.45
N ASP A 179 5.90 -11.06 6.16
CA ASP A 179 6.88 -11.74 5.31
C ASP A 179 6.73 -13.29 5.27
N THR A 180 5.52 -13.82 5.54
CA THR A 180 5.25 -15.27 5.54
C THR A 180 4.99 -15.85 4.16
N GLY A 181 4.84 -14.98 3.13
CA GLY A 181 4.51 -15.36 1.76
C GLY A 181 3.03 -15.68 1.53
N ASP A 182 2.70 -16.02 0.29
CA ASP A 182 1.34 -16.38 -0.14
C ASP A 182 0.28 -15.27 0.13
N GLU A 183 0.72 -14.02 0.27
CA GLU A 183 -0.12 -12.87 0.65
C GLU A 183 -1.34 -12.71 -0.25
N THR A 184 -1.19 -12.88 -1.56
CA THR A 184 -2.32 -12.77 -2.50
C THR A 184 -3.30 -13.93 -2.35
N PHE A 185 -2.80 -15.15 -2.15
CA PHE A 185 -3.65 -16.32 -1.93
C PHE A 185 -4.45 -16.18 -0.63
N ARG A 186 -3.79 -15.70 0.44
CA ARG A 186 -4.44 -15.43 1.73
C ARG A 186 -5.50 -14.34 1.60
N ALA A 187 -5.25 -13.29 0.82
CA ALA A 187 -6.22 -12.23 0.55
C ALA A 187 -7.43 -12.74 -0.22
N VAL A 188 -7.23 -13.54 -1.26
CA VAL A 188 -8.32 -14.14 -2.05
C VAL A 188 -9.14 -15.10 -1.20
N LYS A 189 -8.49 -15.93 -0.40
CA LYS A 189 -9.17 -16.85 0.53
C LYS A 189 -10.04 -16.08 1.53
N ALA A 190 -9.49 -15.03 2.15
CA ALA A 190 -10.24 -14.15 3.05
C ALA A 190 -11.45 -13.51 2.35
N GLY A 191 -11.29 -13.02 1.11
CA GLY A 191 -12.40 -12.46 0.33
C GLY A 191 -13.52 -13.46 0.09
N ILE A 192 -13.22 -14.71 -0.27
CA ILE A 192 -14.21 -15.78 -0.46
C ILE A 192 -14.90 -16.12 0.87
N GLU A 193 -14.16 -16.22 1.97
CA GLU A 193 -14.72 -16.48 3.29
C GLU A 193 -15.63 -15.34 3.76
N ILE A 194 -15.28 -14.09 3.49
CA ILE A 194 -16.13 -12.92 3.77
C ILE A 194 -17.42 -13.01 2.96
N GLN A 195 -17.36 -13.27 1.64
CA GLN A 195 -18.56 -13.41 0.80
C GLN A 195 -19.45 -14.57 1.26
N SER A 196 -18.87 -15.70 1.66
CA SER A 196 -19.61 -16.83 2.21
C SER A 196 -20.35 -16.47 3.51
N ARG A 197 -19.71 -15.73 4.41
CA ARG A 197 -20.29 -15.29 5.68
C ARG A 197 -21.36 -14.21 5.49
N LEU A 198 -21.16 -13.35 4.48
CA LEU A 198 -22.13 -12.32 4.10
C LEU A 198 -23.47 -12.89 3.67
N ASN A 199 -23.52 -14.06 3.04
CA ASN A 199 -24.79 -14.70 2.65
C ASN A 199 -25.70 -14.95 3.87
N GLU A 200 -25.13 -15.45 4.97
CA GLU A 200 -25.88 -15.67 6.22
C GLU A 200 -26.24 -14.34 6.90
N PHE A 201 -25.29 -13.40 6.91
CA PHE A 201 -25.49 -12.10 7.53
C PHE A 201 -26.54 -11.26 6.79
N SER A 202 -26.52 -11.25 5.44
CA SER A 202 -27.51 -10.55 4.61
C SER A 202 -28.92 -11.09 4.82
N ALA A 203 -29.08 -12.42 4.90
CA ALA A 203 -30.38 -13.02 5.20
C ALA A 203 -30.93 -12.57 6.56
N GLN A 204 -30.06 -12.46 7.58
CA GLN A 204 -30.45 -11.94 8.89
C GLN A 204 -30.82 -10.45 8.85
N VAL A 205 -30.07 -9.62 8.09
CA VAL A 205 -30.37 -8.20 7.92
C VAL A 205 -31.70 -8.00 7.20
N GLU A 206 -31.98 -8.81 6.18
CA GLU A 206 -33.27 -8.79 5.46
C GLU A 206 -34.44 -9.17 6.40
N GLU A 207 -34.28 -10.20 7.23
CA GLU A 207 -35.30 -10.60 8.21
C GLU A 207 -35.54 -9.54 9.30
N ASP A 208 -34.47 -8.94 9.84
CA ASP A 208 -34.56 -8.02 10.97
C ASP A 208 -34.91 -6.58 10.58
N PHE A 209 -34.50 -6.13 9.37
CA PHE A 209 -34.55 -4.72 8.96
C PHE A 209 -35.24 -4.48 7.59
N ASP A 210 -35.62 -5.52 6.86
CA ASP A 210 -36.17 -5.44 5.47
C ASP A 210 -35.20 -4.71 4.50
N GLU A 211 -33.88 -4.93 4.70
CA GLU A 211 -32.81 -4.31 3.92
C GLU A 211 -31.83 -5.35 3.36
N LEU A 212 -31.30 -5.10 2.16
CA LEU A 212 -30.26 -5.94 1.55
C LEU A 212 -28.88 -5.45 1.97
N PHE A 213 -28.04 -6.39 2.43
CA PHE A 213 -26.66 -6.09 2.81
C PHE A 213 -25.67 -6.86 1.92
N LYS A 214 -25.06 -6.17 0.98
CA LYS A 214 -24.08 -6.72 0.05
C LYS A 214 -22.77 -5.96 0.15
N VAL A 215 -21.67 -6.64 -0.12
CA VAL A 215 -20.32 -6.07 -0.11
C VAL A 215 -19.61 -6.43 -1.39
N ARG A 216 -18.93 -5.46 -1.99
CA ARG A 216 -18.03 -5.66 -3.11
C ARG A 216 -16.61 -5.71 -2.63
N ILE A 217 -15.80 -6.59 -3.24
CA ILE A 217 -14.40 -6.78 -2.88
C ILE A 217 -13.52 -6.59 -4.12
N GLY A 218 -12.45 -5.82 -3.96
CA GLY A 218 -11.39 -5.67 -4.96
C GLY A 218 -10.05 -6.08 -4.38
N ILE A 219 -9.28 -6.91 -5.09
CA ILE A 219 -7.96 -7.35 -4.66
C ILE A 219 -6.91 -6.99 -5.70
N HIS A 220 -5.81 -6.39 -5.24
CA HIS A 220 -4.65 -6.09 -6.08
C HIS A 220 -3.36 -6.47 -5.35
N TYR A 221 -2.34 -6.90 -6.10
CA TYR A 221 -1.00 -7.18 -5.62
C TYR A 221 0.00 -6.21 -6.22
N GLY A 222 0.92 -5.70 -5.41
CA GLY A 222 2.00 -4.84 -5.87
C GLY A 222 2.77 -4.18 -4.73
N GLU A 223 3.77 -3.38 -5.12
CA GLU A 223 4.63 -2.67 -4.18
C GLU A 223 3.89 -1.50 -3.50
N VAL A 224 4.12 -1.37 -2.19
CA VAL A 224 3.70 -0.24 -1.37
C VAL A 224 4.84 0.26 -0.49
N ILE A 225 4.72 1.48 0.00
CA ILE A 225 5.51 1.98 1.12
C ILE A 225 4.74 1.72 2.39
N VAL A 226 5.34 0.94 3.30
CA VAL A 226 4.82 0.67 4.65
C VAL A 226 5.55 1.57 5.63
N GLY A 227 4.84 2.37 6.40
CA GLY A 227 5.44 3.29 7.36
C GLY A 227 4.43 3.86 8.36
N MET A 228 4.95 4.53 9.39
CA MET A 228 4.09 5.24 10.35
C MET A 228 3.60 6.55 9.74
N LEU A 229 2.29 6.76 9.73
CA LEU A 229 1.63 7.96 9.22
C LEU A 229 0.67 8.53 10.26
N GLY A 230 0.77 9.83 10.50
CA GLY A 230 -0.13 10.55 11.42
C GLY A 230 0.55 11.73 12.09
N CYS A 231 -0.18 12.42 12.97
CA CYS A 231 0.42 13.41 13.85
C CYS A 231 0.97 12.75 15.13
N ARG A 232 1.90 13.44 15.77
CA ARG A 232 2.58 12.98 16.99
C ARG A 232 1.60 12.43 18.02
N GLY A 233 1.77 11.17 18.39
CA GLY A 233 0.92 10.46 19.38
C GLY A 233 -0.33 9.81 18.81
N THR A 234 -0.56 9.91 17.49
CA THR A 234 -1.66 9.24 16.78
C THR A 234 -1.22 8.56 15.49
N GLU A 235 0.09 8.30 15.39
CA GLU A 235 0.67 7.62 14.24
C GLU A 235 0.14 6.18 14.15
N ARG A 236 -0.15 5.74 12.93
CA ARG A 236 -0.56 4.36 12.63
C ARG A 236 0.31 3.79 11.53
N LEU A 237 0.54 2.49 11.59
CA LEU A 237 1.13 1.77 10.47
C LEU A 237 0.19 1.91 9.27
N SER A 238 0.71 2.45 8.19
CA SER A 238 -0.06 2.75 6.98
C SER A 238 0.67 2.26 5.75
N VAL A 239 -0.09 1.96 4.71
CA VAL A 239 0.42 1.57 3.39
C VAL A 239 0.08 2.64 2.38
N ILE A 240 1.07 3.05 1.58
CA ILE A 240 0.93 4.09 0.57
C ILE A 240 1.49 3.59 -0.76
N GLY A 241 0.72 3.72 -1.81
CA GLY A 241 1.14 3.36 -3.17
C GLY A 241 -0.04 3.33 -4.13
N ASP A 242 0.24 3.24 -5.44
CA ASP A 242 -0.80 3.05 -6.45
C ASP A 242 -1.51 1.70 -6.30
N THR A 243 -0.84 0.72 -5.72
CA THR A 243 -1.38 -0.59 -5.33
C THR A 243 -2.68 -0.48 -4.52
N VAL A 244 -2.73 0.47 -3.56
CA VAL A 244 -3.93 0.72 -2.76
C VAL A 244 -5.07 1.26 -3.63
N ASN A 245 -4.75 2.20 -4.53
CA ASN A 245 -5.73 2.78 -5.45
C ASN A 245 -6.25 1.75 -6.46
N MET A 246 -5.38 0.84 -6.91
CA MET A 246 -5.76 -0.23 -7.84
C MET A 246 -6.73 -1.24 -7.20
N ALA A 247 -6.54 -1.59 -5.92
CA ALA A 247 -7.49 -2.43 -5.19
C ALA A 247 -8.88 -1.76 -5.06
N ALA A 248 -8.92 -0.47 -4.70
CA ALA A 248 -10.16 0.29 -4.63
C ALA A 248 -10.85 0.44 -6.01
N ARG A 249 -10.06 0.57 -7.10
CA ARG A 249 -10.62 0.60 -8.47
C ARG A 249 -11.16 -0.76 -8.90
N ALA A 250 -10.52 -1.86 -8.49
CA ALA A 250 -11.01 -3.22 -8.74
C ALA A 250 -12.31 -3.48 -7.97
N GLU A 251 -12.41 -3.00 -6.73
CA GLU A 251 -13.67 -3.05 -5.98
C GLU A 251 -14.76 -2.27 -6.71
N ALA A 252 -14.54 -1.00 -7.05
CA ALA A 252 -15.52 -0.16 -7.74
C ALA A 252 -15.97 -0.74 -9.10
N ALA A 253 -15.11 -1.51 -9.77
CA ALA A 253 -15.40 -2.16 -11.05
C ALA A 253 -16.47 -3.26 -10.94
N ASN A 254 -16.66 -3.87 -9.77
CA ASN A 254 -17.70 -4.85 -9.53
C ASN A 254 -19.09 -4.30 -9.88
N LYS A 255 -19.32 -3.01 -9.69
CA LYS A 255 -20.59 -2.36 -10.01
C LYS A 255 -20.92 -2.44 -11.50
N ASP A 256 -19.94 -2.19 -12.36
CA ASP A 256 -20.12 -2.19 -13.81
C ASP A 256 -20.09 -3.61 -14.37
N ALA A 257 -19.48 -4.53 -13.65
CA ALA A 257 -19.33 -5.94 -13.99
C ALA A 257 -20.49 -6.82 -13.48
N ASP A 258 -21.32 -6.31 -12.56
CA ASP A 258 -22.35 -7.06 -11.85
C ASP A 258 -21.80 -8.29 -11.09
N THR A 259 -20.67 -8.07 -10.39
CA THR A 259 -19.93 -9.08 -9.63
C THR A 259 -19.76 -8.65 -8.17
N ASP A 260 -19.40 -9.59 -7.28
CA ASP A 260 -19.19 -9.32 -5.86
C ASP A 260 -17.68 -9.27 -5.49
N MET A 261 -16.82 -9.94 -6.26
CA MET A 261 -15.40 -9.96 -6.00
C MET A 261 -14.56 -10.02 -7.28
N LEU A 262 -13.75 -8.99 -7.51
CA LEU A 262 -12.81 -8.92 -8.63
C LEU A 262 -11.37 -8.83 -8.14
N ILE A 263 -10.47 -9.55 -8.79
CA ILE A 263 -9.04 -9.41 -8.60
C ILE A 263 -8.37 -8.93 -9.89
N THR A 264 -7.31 -8.15 -9.76
CA THR A 264 -6.56 -7.67 -10.93
C THR A 264 -5.68 -8.75 -11.54
N GLU A 265 -5.25 -8.57 -12.79
CA GLU A 265 -4.31 -9.47 -13.48
C GLU A 265 -3.01 -9.69 -12.68
N MET A 266 -2.49 -8.65 -12.02
CA MET A 266 -1.31 -8.77 -11.14
C MET A 266 -1.58 -9.67 -9.93
N ALA A 267 -2.75 -9.57 -9.31
CA ALA A 267 -3.14 -10.46 -8.22
C ALA A 267 -3.41 -11.87 -8.73
N TYR A 268 -4.08 -12.02 -9.88
CA TYR A 268 -4.35 -13.33 -10.48
C TYR A 268 -3.05 -14.09 -10.79
N SER A 269 -2.03 -13.43 -11.33
CA SER A 269 -0.73 -14.06 -11.63
C SER A 269 -0.05 -14.70 -10.42
N GLN A 270 -0.36 -14.25 -9.19
CA GLN A 270 0.18 -14.82 -7.95
C GLN A 270 -0.59 -16.06 -7.48
N VAL A 271 -1.79 -16.28 -8.00
CA VAL A 271 -2.69 -17.37 -7.55
C VAL A 271 -3.14 -18.28 -8.69
N GLU A 272 -2.59 -18.09 -9.89
CA GLU A 272 -2.91 -18.90 -11.06
C GLU A 272 -2.72 -20.40 -10.76
N GLY A 273 -3.72 -21.21 -11.15
CA GLY A 273 -3.74 -22.65 -10.88
C GLY A 273 -4.14 -23.02 -9.43
N ARG A 274 -4.39 -22.04 -8.55
CA ARG A 274 -4.81 -22.26 -7.15
C ARG A 274 -6.24 -21.77 -6.89
N VAL A 275 -6.85 -21.09 -7.85
CA VAL A 275 -8.21 -20.55 -7.78
C VAL A 275 -9.01 -20.98 -9.00
N GLU A 276 -10.32 -21.13 -8.84
CA GLU A 276 -11.27 -21.29 -9.92
C GLU A 276 -11.80 -19.92 -10.33
N VAL A 277 -11.64 -19.58 -11.60
CA VAL A 277 -12.14 -18.34 -12.20
C VAL A 277 -13.53 -18.58 -12.74
N GLU A 278 -14.51 -17.76 -12.38
CA GLU A 278 -15.87 -17.80 -12.96
C GLU A 278 -15.89 -17.10 -14.32
N ASP A 279 -15.35 -15.87 -14.38
CA ASP A 279 -15.28 -15.07 -15.61
C ASP A 279 -14.10 -14.08 -15.55
N PHE A 280 -13.80 -13.44 -16.67
CA PHE A 280 -12.84 -12.34 -16.72
C PHE A 280 -13.37 -11.19 -17.59
N ILE A 281 -13.05 -9.97 -17.17
CA ILE A 281 -13.55 -8.75 -17.78
C ILE A 281 -12.39 -7.84 -18.12
N ARG A 282 -12.37 -7.31 -19.33
CA ARG A 282 -11.36 -6.35 -19.76
C ARG A 282 -11.95 -4.95 -19.89
N MET A 283 -11.70 -4.11 -18.90
CA MET A 283 -12.28 -2.77 -18.83
C MET A 283 -11.22 -1.71 -18.51
N LYS A 284 -11.60 -0.43 -18.73
CA LYS A 284 -10.78 0.71 -18.34
C LYS A 284 -11.18 1.15 -16.94
N LEU A 285 -10.27 1.04 -15.98
CA LEU A 285 -10.51 1.51 -14.63
C LEU A 285 -10.47 3.04 -14.57
N LYS A 286 -11.21 3.61 -13.63
CA LYS A 286 -11.28 5.07 -13.46
C LYS A 286 -9.89 5.66 -13.17
N GLY A 287 -9.45 6.60 -14.00
CA GLY A 287 -8.16 7.27 -13.84
C GLY A 287 -6.94 6.48 -14.36
N THR A 288 -7.15 5.38 -15.10
CA THR A 288 -6.07 4.69 -15.82
C THR A 288 -6.11 5.05 -17.30
N SER A 289 -4.96 4.99 -17.98
CA SER A 289 -4.87 5.20 -19.44
C SER A 289 -5.20 3.92 -20.21
N GLU A 290 -4.92 2.76 -19.66
CA GLU A 290 -5.02 1.45 -20.31
C GLU A 290 -6.17 0.62 -19.78
N ARG A 291 -6.57 -0.40 -20.56
CA ARG A 291 -7.52 -1.41 -20.10
C ARG A 291 -6.80 -2.45 -19.25
N THR A 292 -7.41 -2.83 -18.16
CA THR A 292 -6.94 -3.86 -17.23
C THR A 292 -7.86 -5.08 -17.31
N THR A 293 -7.30 -6.27 -17.26
CA THR A 293 -8.07 -7.51 -17.08
C THR A 293 -8.33 -7.70 -15.60
N LEU A 294 -9.58 -7.97 -15.26
CA LEU A 294 -10.05 -8.33 -13.92
C LEU A 294 -10.64 -9.73 -13.98
N TYR A 295 -10.45 -10.51 -12.93
CA TYR A 295 -10.92 -11.88 -12.82
C TYR A 295 -11.92 -12.00 -11.68
N GLU A 296 -13.08 -12.58 -11.97
CA GLU A 296 -14.04 -12.98 -10.97
C GLU A 296 -13.66 -14.34 -10.42
N ILE A 297 -13.46 -14.43 -9.10
CA ILE A 297 -13.00 -15.66 -8.45
C ILE A 297 -14.18 -16.36 -7.79
N LYS A 298 -14.39 -17.62 -8.16
CA LYS A 298 -15.44 -18.47 -7.65
C LYS A 298 -15.03 -19.19 -6.36
N SER A 299 -13.84 -19.81 -6.35
CA SER A 299 -13.41 -20.64 -5.23
C SER A 299 -11.90 -20.83 -5.22
N VAL A 300 -11.37 -21.33 -4.09
CA VAL A 300 -9.99 -21.80 -3.94
C VAL A 300 -9.96 -23.30 -4.26
N ILE A 301 -9.04 -23.71 -5.12
CA ILE A 301 -8.84 -25.11 -5.50
C ILE A 301 -8.29 -25.88 -4.29
N GLY A 302 -8.99 -26.91 -3.84
CA GLY A 302 -8.60 -27.79 -2.73
C GLY A 302 -9.32 -27.54 -1.41
N ASP A 303 -10.07 -26.46 -1.23
CA ASP A 303 -10.85 -26.20 -0.01
C ASP A 303 -12.17 -27.01 0.08
N SER A 304 -12.61 -27.61 -1.03
CA SER A 304 -13.80 -28.47 -1.06
C SER A 304 -13.68 -29.74 -0.20
N LEU A 305 -12.45 -30.21 0.05
CA LEU A 305 -12.21 -31.40 0.87
C LEU A 305 -12.26 -31.15 2.40
N ALA A 306 -12.14 -29.91 2.85
CA ALA A 306 -12.21 -29.59 4.29
C ALA A 306 -13.65 -29.50 4.81
N LYS A 307 -14.63 -29.13 3.96
CA LYS A 307 -16.05 -28.99 4.35
C LYS A 307 -16.75 -30.35 4.52
N GLU A 308 -16.43 -31.36 3.72
CA GLU A 308 -17.00 -32.70 3.86
C GLU A 308 -16.54 -33.43 5.12
N ASN A 309 -15.29 -33.23 5.55
CA ASN A 309 -14.76 -33.87 6.77
C ASN A 309 -15.26 -33.22 8.07
N THR A 310 -15.70 -31.97 8.05
CA THR A 310 -16.26 -31.29 9.23
C THR A 310 -17.72 -31.65 9.45
N GLN A 311 -18.51 -31.85 8.38
CA GLN A 311 -19.89 -32.29 8.51
C GLN A 311 -20.03 -33.77 8.97
N GLN A 312 -19.09 -34.65 8.60
CA GLN A 312 -19.09 -36.03 9.09
C GLN A 312 -18.67 -36.18 10.57
N LYS A 313 -17.93 -35.20 11.14
CA LYS A 313 -17.55 -35.24 12.57
C LYS A 313 -18.62 -34.75 13.53
N ILE A 314 -19.64 -34.03 13.06
CA ILE A 314 -20.73 -33.48 13.90
C ILE A 314 -21.89 -34.49 14.06
N ILE A 315 -22.00 -35.49 13.18
CA ILE A 315 -23.10 -36.50 13.23
C ILE A 315 -22.80 -37.69 14.14
N GLY A 316 -21.58 -37.82 14.66
CA GLY A 316 -21.14 -38.97 15.47
C GLY A 316 -20.86 -38.68 16.93
N GLY A 317 -21.76 -38.09 17.72
CA GLY A 317 -21.47 -37.85 19.15
C GLY A 317 -22.58 -37.23 19.97
N ILE A 318 -23.79 -37.81 19.99
CA ILE A 318 -24.72 -37.59 21.09
C ILE A 318 -25.05 -38.95 21.68
N VAL A 319 -24.41 -39.27 22.80
CA VAL A 319 -24.87 -40.32 23.74
C VAL A 319 -25.33 -39.61 25.00
N TRP A 320 -26.63 -39.75 25.26
CA TRP A 320 -27.29 -39.31 26.49
C TRP A 320 -26.87 -40.23 27.67
N HIS A 321 -26.47 -39.60 28.76
CA HIS A 321 -26.68 -40.15 30.11
C HIS A 321 -27.11 -39.02 31.03
#